data_179a13dd27100959d37a0c1ba7fa3f9a
#
_entry.id   179a13dd27100959d37a0c1ba7fa3f9a
#
_cell.length_a   1.000
_cell.length_b   1.000
_cell.length_c   1.000
_cell.angle_alpha   90.00
_cell.angle_beta   90.00
_cell.angle_gamma   90.00
#
_symmetry.space_group_name_H-M   'P 1'
#
loop_
_entity.id
_entity.type
_entity.pdbx_description
1 polymer ?
#
loop_
_entity_poly.entity_id
_entity_poly.type
_entity_poly.pdbx_seq_one_letter_code
_entity_poly.pdbx_strand_id
1 'polypeptide(L)'
;MAQFIKIYPDKPNEVAIAKVVKVLKDGGLVIYPTDTVYGLGCDITNTKALERIAKIKGVKLDKANFSFICHDLSNISDYVRQIDTATFKILKRALPGPYTFILPGNNNLPKEFKKKTTVGIRVPDNSIALEIVKLLGNPIVSTSIHDDDDVIEYTTDPELIFEKWQNLVDLVIDGGYGDNVGSTIIDLSGGEPTVVRVGKGSLDIL
;
A
#
# COMPACT_ATOMS: atom_id res chain seq x y z
N MET A 1 19.47 8.54 8.90
CA MET A 1 19.60 7.09 8.65
C MET A 1 18.34 6.43 9.16
N ALA A 2 17.69 5.61 8.37
CA ALA A 2 16.45 4.94 8.74
C ALA A 2 16.65 3.99 9.94
N GLN A 3 15.57 3.71 10.65
CA GLN A 3 15.51 2.61 11.61
C GLN A 3 15.29 1.29 10.86
N PHE A 4 15.88 0.19 11.35
CA PHE A 4 15.63 -1.16 10.86
C PHE A 4 14.99 -1.96 11.98
N ILE A 5 13.78 -2.49 11.78
CA ILE A 5 13.01 -3.17 12.82
C ILE A 5 12.52 -4.51 12.30
N LYS A 6 12.83 -5.58 13.03
CA LYS A 6 12.30 -6.91 12.75
C LYS A 6 10.94 -7.11 13.39
N ILE A 7 9.97 -7.54 12.59
CA ILE A 7 8.62 -7.90 13.04
C ILE A 7 8.24 -9.25 12.44
N TYR A 8 7.86 -10.20 13.27
CA TYR A 8 7.45 -11.53 12.83
C TYR A 8 5.98 -11.53 12.39
N PRO A 9 5.67 -12.00 11.16
CA PRO A 9 4.29 -11.96 10.64
C PRO A 9 3.31 -12.84 11.42
N ASP A 10 3.77 -13.97 11.98
CA ASP A 10 2.90 -14.88 12.75
C ASP A 10 2.39 -14.24 14.05
N LYS A 11 3.14 -13.32 14.62
CA LYS A 11 2.77 -12.60 15.84
C LYS A 11 3.41 -11.22 15.86
N PRO A 12 2.81 -10.24 15.15
CA PRO A 12 3.32 -8.88 15.17
C PRO A 12 3.39 -8.31 16.58
N ASN A 13 4.57 -7.81 16.96
CA ASN A 13 4.78 -7.24 18.30
C ASN A 13 4.14 -5.86 18.38
N GLU A 14 3.21 -5.66 19.32
CA GLU A 14 2.47 -4.40 19.51
C GLU A 14 3.38 -3.19 19.73
N VAL A 15 4.48 -3.35 20.47
CA VAL A 15 5.44 -2.26 20.73
C VAL A 15 6.17 -1.87 19.44
N ALA A 16 6.55 -2.84 18.62
CA ALA A 16 7.16 -2.59 17.31
C ALA A 16 6.17 -1.92 16.35
N ILE A 17 4.93 -2.42 16.28
CA ILE A 17 3.87 -1.79 15.48
C ILE A 17 3.62 -0.34 15.93
N ALA A 18 3.54 -0.08 17.23
CA ALA A 18 3.36 1.27 17.76
C ALA A 18 4.51 2.22 17.38
N LYS A 19 5.76 1.73 17.32
CA LYS A 19 6.90 2.51 16.82
C LYS A 19 6.74 2.89 15.35
N VAL A 20 6.34 1.94 14.52
CA VAL A 20 6.07 2.18 13.08
C VAL A 20 4.98 3.23 12.91
N VAL A 21 3.87 3.08 13.63
CA VAL A 21 2.75 4.03 13.60
C VAL A 21 3.18 5.43 14.06
N LYS A 22 4.03 5.50 15.08
CA LYS A 22 4.60 6.79 15.52
C LYS A 22 5.39 7.46 14.39
N VAL A 23 6.27 6.72 13.70
CA VAL A 23 7.03 7.24 12.55
C VAL A 23 6.09 7.76 11.46
N LEU A 24 5.03 7.02 11.12
CA LEU A 24 4.04 7.45 10.12
C LEU A 24 3.32 8.74 10.56
N LYS A 25 2.85 8.82 11.81
CA LYS A 25 2.17 9.99 12.36
C LYS A 25 3.07 11.23 12.41
N ASP A 26 4.36 11.03 12.64
CA ASP A 26 5.38 12.10 12.63
C ASP A 26 5.74 12.54 11.18
N GLY A 27 5.13 11.95 10.15
CA GLY A 27 5.35 12.28 8.74
C GLY A 27 6.52 11.52 8.09
N GLY A 28 6.93 10.42 8.70
CA GLY A 28 7.95 9.53 8.16
C GLY A 28 7.46 8.66 7.02
N LEU A 29 8.42 8.17 6.24
CA LEU A 29 8.23 7.16 5.20
C LEU A 29 8.67 5.81 5.74
N VAL A 30 7.85 4.79 5.49
CA VAL A 30 8.10 3.43 5.97
C VAL A 30 8.11 2.46 4.80
N ILE A 31 9.11 1.57 4.74
CA ILE A 31 9.07 0.39 3.89
C ILE A 31 8.61 -0.79 4.74
N TYR A 32 7.60 -1.51 4.23
CA TYR A 32 6.91 -2.56 4.96
C TYR A 32 6.55 -3.74 4.05
N PRO A 33 6.49 -4.98 4.61
CA PRO A 33 6.12 -6.17 3.87
C PRO A 33 4.64 -6.15 3.50
N THR A 34 4.31 -6.80 2.38
CA THR A 34 2.94 -7.10 1.96
C THR A 34 2.85 -8.56 1.52
N ASP A 35 1.69 -8.99 1.05
CA ASP A 35 1.46 -10.29 0.42
C ASP A 35 2.02 -10.40 -1.02
N THR A 36 2.62 -9.31 -1.53
CA THR A 36 3.30 -9.21 -2.82
C THR A 36 4.70 -8.62 -2.61
N VAL A 37 5.11 -7.63 -3.38
CA VAL A 37 6.36 -6.89 -3.18
C VAL A 37 6.27 -5.97 -1.97
N TYR A 38 7.41 -5.65 -1.35
CA TYR A 38 7.47 -4.64 -0.30
C TYR A 38 6.90 -3.30 -0.78
N GLY A 39 6.23 -2.60 0.13
CA GLY A 39 5.63 -1.28 -0.11
C GLY A 39 6.42 -0.16 0.54
N LEU A 40 6.49 0.98 -0.15
CA LEU A 40 6.90 2.27 0.42
C LEU A 40 5.65 3.07 0.71
N GLY A 41 5.45 3.49 1.94
CA GLY A 41 4.22 4.17 2.35
C GLY A 41 4.39 5.30 3.34
N CYS A 42 3.34 6.11 3.43
CA CYS A 42 3.21 7.20 4.39
C CYS A 42 1.75 7.39 4.82
N ASP A 43 1.55 8.12 5.91
CA ASP A 43 0.23 8.49 6.39
C ASP A 43 -0.51 9.37 5.36
N ILE A 44 -1.73 8.97 4.97
CA ILE A 44 -2.56 9.68 3.99
C ILE A 44 -2.88 11.12 4.42
N THR A 45 -2.86 11.39 5.71
CA THR A 45 -3.18 12.72 6.28
C THR A 45 -1.99 13.69 6.25
N ASN A 46 -0.78 13.20 5.97
CA ASN A 46 0.44 14.02 6.03
C ASN A 46 0.89 14.48 4.64
N THR A 47 0.53 15.72 4.27
CA THR A 47 0.87 16.32 2.97
C THR A 47 2.38 16.31 2.67
N LYS A 48 3.24 16.60 3.67
CA LYS A 48 4.69 16.63 3.46
C LYS A 48 5.25 15.23 3.15
N ALA A 49 4.71 14.20 3.82
CA ALA A 49 5.09 12.82 3.53
C ALA A 49 4.62 12.39 2.13
N LEU A 50 3.42 12.79 1.71
CA LEU A 50 2.91 12.57 0.35
C LEU A 50 3.79 13.23 -0.73
N GLU A 51 4.23 14.46 -0.51
CA GLU A 51 5.16 15.15 -1.42
C GLU A 51 6.51 14.44 -1.47
N ARG A 52 7.00 13.96 -0.33
CA ARG A 52 8.28 13.26 -0.22
C ARG A 52 8.26 11.92 -0.94
N ILE A 53 7.19 11.10 -0.79
CA ILE A 53 7.07 9.82 -1.51
C ILE A 53 6.98 10.05 -3.03
N ALA A 54 6.23 11.06 -3.48
CA ALA A 54 6.13 11.41 -4.89
C ALA A 54 7.49 11.85 -5.48
N LYS A 55 8.26 12.63 -4.72
CA LYS A 55 9.61 13.05 -5.11
C LYS A 55 10.55 11.85 -5.26
N ILE A 56 10.53 10.89 -4.31
CA ILE A 56 11.36 9.68 -4.38
C ILE A 56 11.02 8.86 -5.64
N LYS A 57 9.74 8.77 -5.98
CA LYS A 57 9.26 8.04 -7.18
C LYS A 57 9.40 8.85 -8.48
N GLY A 58 9.91 10.09 -8.43
CA GLY A 58 10.08 10.94 -9.61
C GLY A 58 8.78 11.34 -10.31
N VAL A 59 7.66 11.34 -9.59
CA VAL A 59 6.33 11.64 -10.15
C VAL A 59 5.72 12.88 -9.50
N LYS A 60 4.86 13.58 -10.25
CA LYS A 60 4.01 14.63 -9.66
C LYS A 60 2.90 13.98 -8.84
N LEU A 61 2.65 14.48 -7.65
CA LEU A 61 1.69 13.91 -6.71
C LEU A 61 0.27 13.79 -7.29
N ASP A 62 -0.18 14.78 -8.04
CA ASP A 62 -1.48 14.79 -8.71
C ASP A 62 -1.60 13.77 -9.86
N LYS A 63 -0.46 13.26 -10.36
CA LYS A 63 -0.39 12.22 -11.41
C LYS A 63 0.02 10.84 -10.88
N ALA A 64 0.46 10.76 -9.62
CA ALA A 64 0.96 9.52 -9.04
C ALA A 64 -0.17 8.47 -8.90
N ASN A 65 0.09 7.25 -9.35
CA ASN A 65 -0.83 6.12 -9.21
C ASN A 65 -0.54 5.35 -7.91
N PHE A 66 -0.66 6.04 -6.78
CA PHE A 66 -0.53 5.42 -5.46
C PHE A 66 -1.80 4.66 -5.09
N SER A 67 -1.62 3.59 -4.30
CA SER A 67 -2.72 2.83 -3.72
C SER A 67 -2.94 3.24 -2.27
N PHE A 68 -4.17 3.13 -1.79
CA PHE A 68 -4.52 3.27 -0.39
C PHE A 68 -4.58 1.87 0.22
N ILE A 69 -3.71 1.63 1.19
CA ILE A 69 -3.72 0.39 1.98
C ILE A 69 -4.71 0.56 3.11
N CYS A 70 -5.76 -0.24 3.08
CA CYS A 70 -6.83 -0.24 4.08
C CYS A 70 -6.72 -1.50 4.96
N HIS A 71 -7.25 -1.42 6.18
CA HIS A 71 -7.31 -2.55 7.11
C HIS A 71 -8.32 -3.60 6.66
N ASP A 72 -9.48 -3.15 6.20
CA ASP A 72 -10.57 -3.98 5.71
C ASP A 72 -11.47 -3.20 4.74
N LEU A 73 -12.61 -3.81 4.36
CA LEU A 73 -13.57 -3.18 3.44
C LEU A 73 -14.46 -2.11 4.11
N SER A 74 -14.53 -2.03 5.43
CA SER A 74 -15.44 -1.09 6.11
C SER A 74 -15.04 0.37 5.90
N ASN A 75 -13.75 0.64 5.82
CA ASN A 75 -13.21 1.99 5.71
C ASN A 75 -13.06 2.48 4.26
N ILE A 76 -13.27 1.62 3.26
CA ILE A 76 -13.13 2.07 1.86
C ILE A 76 -14.20 3.07 1.46
N SER A 77 -15.39 3.02 2.06
CA SER A 77 -16.49 3.97 1.82
C SER A 77 -16.13 5.43 2.17
N ASP A 78 -15.10 5.63 2.99
CA ASP A 78 -14.61 6.97 3.32
C ASP A 78 -13.89 7.63 2.13
N TYR A 79 -13.41 6.83 1.18
CA TYR A 79 -12.57 7.28 0.05
C TYR A 79 -13.17 6.99 -1.33
N VAL A 80 -14.11 6.05 -1.42
CA VAL A 80 -14.76 5.67 -2.68
C VAL A 80 -16.24 6.03 -2.68
N ARG A 81 -16.79 6.23 -3.88
CA ARG A 81 -18.23 6.38 -4.06
C ARG A 81 -18.94 5.08 -3.74
N GLN A 82 -20.25 5.15 -3.58
CA GLN A 82 -21.06 3.96 -3.41
C GLN A 82 -20.81 2.98 -4.57
N ILE A 83 -20.45 1.76 -4.20
CA ILE A 83 -20.23 0.64 -5.12
C ILE A 83 -21.48 -0.22 -5.18
N ASP A 84 -21.71 -0.85 -6.32
CA ASP A 84 -22.83 -1.77 -6.50
C ASP A 84 -22.58 -3.15 -5.85
N THR A 85 -23.60 -3.98 -5.83
CA THR A 85 -23.54 -5.30 -5.19
C THR A 85 -22.58 -6.25 -5.93
N ALA A 86 -22.43 -6.15 -7.25
CA ALA A 86 -21.54 -6.99 -8.03
C ALA A 86 -20.08 -6.67 -7.71
N THR A 87 -19.72 -5.39 -7.74
CA THR A 87 -18.41 -4.88 -7.33
C THR A 87 -18.09 -5.31 -5.88
N PHE A 88 -19.02 -5.12 -4.95
CA PHE A 88 -18.80 -5.52 -3.56
C PHE A 88 -18.54 -7.03 -3.39
N LYS A 89 -19.24 -7.89 -4.16
CA LYS A 89 -18.99 -9.33 -4.16
C LYS A 89 -17.60 -9.69 -4.62
N ILE A 90 -17.09 -9.03 -5.67
CA ILE A 90 -15.71 -9.21 -6.16
C ILE A 90 -14.72 -8.85 -5.05
N LEU A 91 -14.86 -7.66 -4.46
CA LEU A 91 -13.98 -7.20 -3.37
C LEU A 91 -13.98 -8.17 -2.19
N LYS A 92 -15.17 -8.63 -1.75
CA LYS A 92 -15.30 -9.54 -0.62
C LYS A 92 -14.69 -10.93 -0.89
N ARG A 93 -14.66 -11.37 -2.16
CA ARG A 93 -14.04 -12.65 -2.55
C ARG A 93 -12.52 -12.55 -2.60
N ALA A 94 -12.00 -11.38 -2.98
CA ALA A 94 -10.60 -11.17 -3.28
C ALA A 94 -9.77 -10.61 -2.12
N LEU A 95 -10.40 -9.93 -1.16
CA LEU A 95 -9.70 -9.21 -0.08
C LEU A 95 -10.00 -9.80 1.31
N PRO A 96 -8.99 -9.91 2.19
CA PRO A 96 -7.58 -9.57 1.97
C PRO A 96 -6.91 -10.44 0.91
N GLY A 97 -6.01 -9.85 0.11
CA GLY A 97 -5.32 -10.61 -0.93
C GLY A 97 -4.50 -9.76 -1.90
N PRO A 98 -3.80 -10.41 -2.85
CA PRO A 98 -2.79 -9.80 -3.70
C PRO A 98 -3.40 -8.99 -4.87
N TYR A 99 -4.35 -8.12 -4.57
CA TYR A 99 -5.07 -7.33 -5.55
C TYR A 99 -4.97 -5.84 -5.27
N THR A 100 -5.07 -5.06 -6.35
CA THR A 100 -5.33 -3.61 -6.32
C THR A 100 -6.58 -3.34 -7.14
N PHE A 101 -7.61 -2.81 -6.52
CA PHE A 101 -8.84 -2.43 -7.20
C PHE A 101 -8.89 -0.93 -7.43
N ILE A 102 -9.06 -0.52 -8.70
CA ILE A 102 -9.29 0.87 -9.05
C ILE A 102 -10.79 1.12 -8.94
N LEU A 103 -11.17 2.04 -8.04
CA LEU A 103 -12.57 2.35 -7.71
C LEU A 103 -12.84 3.84 -7.91
N PRO A 104 -14.10 4.26 -8.14
CA PRO A 104 -14.46 5.67 -8.23
C PRO A 104 -14.20 6.38 -6.89
N GLY A 105 -13.35 7.42 -6.92
CA GLY A 105 -13.07 8.23 -5.74
C GLY A 105 -14.25 9.13 -5.36
N ASN A 106 -14.42 9.40 -4.06
CA ASN A 106 -15.43 10.32 -3.55
C ASN A 106 -14.85 11.71 -3.24
N ASN A 107 -15.67 12.60 -2.70
CA ASN A 107 -15.28 13.98 -2.38
C ASN A 107 -14.44 14.11 -1.08
N ASN A 108 -14.30 13.03 -0.30
CA ASN A 108 -13.52 13.01 0.94
C ASN A 108 -12.04 12.71 0.71
N LEU A 109 -11.64 12.49 -0.56
CA LEU A 109 -10.23 12.32 -0.89
C LEU A 109 -9.41 13.51 -0.38
N PRO A 110 -8.19 13.26 0.16
CA PRO A 110 -7.26 14.32 0.50
C PRO A 110 -7.06 15.29 -0.67
N LYS A 111 -6.80 16.56 -0.37
CA LYS A 111 -6.70 17.64 -1.38
C LYS A 111 -5.71 17.30 -2.51
N GLU A 112 -4.67 16.54 -2.21
CA GLU A 112 -3.64 16.08 -3.14
C GLU A 112 -4.21 15.13 -4.20
N PHE A 113 -5.28 14.42 -3.90
CA PHE A 113 -5.95 13.44 -4.77
C PHE A 113 -7.30 13.93 -5.31
N LYS A 114 -7.76 15.14 -4.95
CA LYS A 114 -9.09 15.67 -5.38
C LYS A 114 -9.29 15.78 -6.89
N LYS A 115 -8.20 15.89 -7.66
CA LYS A 115 -8.26 15.89 -9.13
C LYS A 115 -8.42 14.49 -9.72
N LYS A 116 -8.23 13.44 -8.93
CA LYS A 116 -8.38 12.06 -9.37
C LYS A 116 -9.83 11.63 -9.28
N THR A 117 -10.32 11.03 -10.34
CA THR A 117 -11.68 10.46 -10.40
C THR A 117 -11.71 9.05 -9.83
N THR A 118 -10.55 8.40 -9.72
CA THR A 118 -10.40 7.01 -9.25
C THR A 118 -9.26 6.89 -8.25
N VAL A 119 -9.34 5.87 -7.40
CA VAL A 119 -8.31 5.52 -6.42
C VAL A 119 -8.04 4.02 -6.44
N GLY A 120 -6.78 3.63 -6.27
CA GLY A 120 -6.39 2.24 -6.07
C GLY A 120 -6.56 1.86 -4.61
N ILE A 121 -7.31 0.80 -4.33
CA ILE A 121 -7.53 0.26 -2.98
C ILE A 121 -6.88 -1.11 -2.86
N ARG A 122 -6.20 -1.34 -1.73
CA ARG A 122 -5.65 -2.64 -1.36
C ARG A 122 -5.99 -2.97 0.09
N VAL A 123 -6.23 -4.25 0.35
CA VAL A 123 -6.22 -4.85 1.68
C VAL A 123 -5.29 -6.06 1.57
N PRO A 124 -3.99 -5.91 1.86
CA PRO A 124 -3.01 -6.99 1.67
C PRO A 124 -3.24 -8.11 2.70
N ASP A 125 -3.07 -9.36 2.29
CA ASP A 125 -3.05 -10.50 3.22
C ASP A 125 -1.69 -10.58 3.91
N ASN A 126 -1.43 -9.61 4.78
CA ASN A 126 -0.19 -9.50 5.56
C ASN A 126 -0.50 -8.88 6.93
N SER A 127 -0.29 -9.65 7.98
CA SER A 127 -0.64 -9.28 9.36
C SER A 127 0.06 -8.00 9.82
N ILE A 128 1.33 -7.80 9.44
CA ILE A 128 2.11 -6.61 9.82
C ILE A 128 1.48 -5.36 9.20
N ALA A 129 1.21 -5.39 7.89
CA ALA A 129 0.58 -4.27 7.18
C ALA A 129 -0.79 -3.95 7.77
N LEU A 130 -1.62 -4.96 8.03
CA LEU A 130 -2.97 -4.79 8.57
C LEU A 130 -2.95 -4.20 9.98
N GLU A 131 -2.09 -4.69 10.88
CA GLU A 131 -1.97 -4.15 12.25
C GLU A 131 -1.46 -2.70 12.25
N ILE A 132 -0.53 -2.34 11.36
CA ILE A 132 -0.07 -0.94 11.21
C ILE A 132 -1.25 -0.04 10.83
N VAL A 133 -2.00 -0.39 9.77
CA VAL A 133 -3.13 0.43 9.29
C VAL A 133 -4.22 0.52 10.34
N LYS A 134 -4.53 -0.57 11.02
CA LYS A 134 -5.51 -0.63 12.11
C LYS A 134 -5.13 0.31 13.26
N LEU A 135 -3.88 0.27 13.72
CA LEU A 135 -3.42 1.12 14.82
C LEU A 135 -3.22 2.59 14.38
N LEU A 136 -2.88 2.83 13.10
CA LEU A 136 -2.78 4.17 12.53
C LEU A 136 -4.15 4.86 12.50
N GLY A 137 -5.21 4.09 12.22
CA GLY A 137 -6.59 4.56 12.19
C GLY A 137 -7.03 5.20 10.87
N ASN A 138 -6.15 5.23 9.87
CA ASN A 138 -6.42 5.69 8.51
C ASN A 138 -5.50 4.97 7.51
N PRO A 139 -5.81 5.01 6.19
CA PRO A 139 -4.99 4.32 5.21
C PRO A 139 -3.56 4.84 5.11
N ILE A 140 -2.67 3.95 4.66
CA ILE A 140 -1.34 4.29 4.18
C ILE A 140 -1.43 4.54 2.69
N VAL A 141 -0.94 5.69 2.21
CA VAL A 141 -0.67 5.88 0.79
C VAL A 141 0.60 5.16 0.44
N SER A 142 0.54 4.28 -0.54
CA SER A 142 1.60 3.31 -0.84
C SER A 142 1.91 3.17 -2.32
N THR A 143 3.16 2.86 -2.58
CA THR A 143 3.66 2.40 -3.87
C THR A 143 4.63 1.23 -3.66
N SER A 144 4.84 0.39 -4.67
CA SER A 144 5.87 -0.65 -4.60
C SER A 144 7.27 -0.06 -4.58
N ILE A 145 8.21 -0.74 -3.92
CA ILE A 145 9.66 -0.41 -3.99
C ILE A 145 10.31 -0.92 -5.28
N HIS A 146 9.52 -1.27 -6.28
CA HIS A 146 10.03 -1.77 -7.55
C HIS A 146 11.13 -0.88 -8.10
N ASP A 147 12.20 -1.51 -8.56
CA ASP A 147 13.38 -0.90 -9.12
C ASP A 147 13.58 -1.43 -10.55
N ASP A 148 14.16 -0.61 -11.41
CA ASP A 148 14.58 -1.00 -12.76
C ASP A 148 15.87 -1.85 -12.75
N ASP A 149 16.41 -2.15 -11.55
CA ASP A 149 17.58 -2.98 -11.36
C ASP A 149 17.22 -4.46 -11.51
N ASP A 150 17.97 -5.21 -12.32
CA ASP A 150 17.73 -6.64 -12.57
C ASP A 150 18.03 -7.54 -11.36
N VAL A 151 18.56 -6.98 -10.27
CA VAL A 151 18.92 -7.71 -9.05
C VAL A 151 17.71 -7.80 -8.12
N ILE A 152 16.99 -8.93 -8.20
CA ILE A 152 15.73 -9.19 -7.46
C ILE A 152 15.91 -9.09 -5.95
N GLU A 153 17.06 -9.46 -5.42
CA GLU A 153 17.37 -9.45 -3.99
C GLU A 153 17.21 -8.06 -3.35
N TYR A 154 17.52 -6.99 -4.07
CA TYR A 154 17.34 -5.60 -3.59
C TYR A 154 15.88 -5.17 -3.42
N THR A 155 14.94 -6.01 -3.83
CA THR A 155 13.49 -5.76 -3.65
C THR A 155 12.80 -6.81 -2.80
N THR A 156 13.47 -7.92 -2.48
CA THR A 156 12.90 -9.06 -1.74
C THR A 156 13.57 -9.30 -0.38
N ASP A 157 14.88 -9.07 -0.27
CA ASP A 157 15.63 -9.21 0.99
C ASP A 157 15.54 -7.92 1.81
N PRO A 158 14.96 -7.93 3.02
CA PRO A 158 14.80 -6.73 3.84
C PRO A 158 16.11 -6.07 4.26
N GLU A 159 17.21 -6.82 4.39
CA GLU A 159 18.53 -6.26 4.72
C GLU A 159 19.08 -5.46 3.53
N LEU A 160 18.99 -6.00 2.31
CA LEU A 160 19.39 -5.30 1.09
C LEU A 160 18.45 -4.12 0.76
N ILE A 161 17.15 -4.27 1.02
CA ILE A 161 16.19 -3.15 0.95
C ILE A 161 16.64 -2.04 1.89
N PHE A 162 16.98 -2.37 3.15
CA PHE A 162 17.46 -1.38 4.11
C PHE A 162 18.75 -0.71 3.64
N GLU A 163 19.74 -1.46 3.19
CA GLU A 163 21.00 -0.92 2.67
C GLU A 163 20.77 0.13 1.58
N LYS A 164 19.89 -0.17 0.64
CA LYS A 164 19.56 0.72 -0.48
C LYS A 164 18.75 1.95 -0.07
N TRP A 165 17.79 1.79 0.84
CA TRP A 165 16.79 2.82 1.12
C TRP A 165 17.03 3.63 2.40
N GLN A 166 17.98 3.27 3.27
CA GLN A 166 18.19 3.87 4.59
C GLN A 166 18.40 5.38 4.61
N ASN A 167 18.82 5.99 3.52
CA ASN A 167 19.00 7.44 3.40
C ASN A 167 17.80 8.17 2.78
N LEU A 168 16.80 7.44 2.30
CA LEU A 168 15.62 7.98 1.63
C LEU A 168 14.36 7.92 2.50
N VAL A 169 14.29 6.92 3.39
CA VAL A 169 13.13 6.64 4.26
C VAL A 169 13.48 6.77 5.73
N ASP A 170 12.50 6.65 6.61
CA ASP A 170 12.70 6.82 8.05
C ASP A 170 12.71 5.49 8.80
N LEU A 171 12.08 4.45 8.22
CA LEU A 171 12.04 3.11 8.80
C LEU A 171 11.86 2.04 7.71
N VAL A 172 12.56 0.92 7.89
CA VAL A 172 12.37 -0.31 7.11
C VAL A 172 12.02 -1.45 8.06
N ILE A 173 10.98 -2.19 7.72
CA ILE A 173 10.55 -3.38 8.48
C ILE A 173 11.15 -4.62 7.84
N ASP A 174 11.87 -5.41 8.61
CA ASP A 174 12.19 -6.80 8.27
C ASP A 174 11.01 -7.68 8.70
N GLY A 175 10.17 -8.04 7.73
CA GLY A 175 9.07 -8.99 7.88
C GLY A 175 9.35 -10.34 7.21
N GLY A 176 10.62 -10.62 6.90
CA GLY A 176 11.06 -11.75 6.09
C GLY A 176 11.17 -11.42 4.60
N TYR A 177 11.54 -12.40 3.81
CA TYR A 177 11.66 -12.23 2.37
C TYR A 177 10.33 -11.86 1.72
N GLY A 178 10.36 -10.83 0.87
CA GLY A 178 9.21 -10.40 0.06
C GLY A 178 9.06 -11.23 -1.22
N ASP A 179 7.96 -11.00 -1.91
CA ASP A 179 7.74 -11.52 -3.26
C ASP A 179 8.30 -10.54 -4.31
N ASN A 180 8.55 -11.02 -5.52
CA ASN A 180 8.93 -10.21 -6.67
C ASN A 180 7.77 -9.99 -7.66
N VAL A 181 6.62 -10.65 -7.42
CA VAL A 181 5.41 -10.49 -8.23
C VAL A 181 4.47 -9.48 -7.60
N GLY A 182 4.13 -8.43 -8.33
CA GLY A 182 3.20 -7.40 -7.87
C GLY A 182 1.75 -7.88 -7.80
N SER A 183 0.88 -7.04 -7.24
CA SER A 183 -0.56 -7.31 -7.18
C SER A 183 -1.19 -7.35 -8.57
N THR A 184 -2.23 -8.15 -8.76
CA THR A 184 -3.15 -8.06 -9.90
C THR A 184 -3.95 -6.77 -9.78
N ILE A 185 -4.01 -5.97 -10.84
CA ILE A 185 -4.73 -4.69 -10.86
C ILE A 185 -5.98 -4.83 -11.72
N ILE A 186 -7.13 -4.55 -11.12
CA ILE A 186 -8.44 -4.63 -11.77
C ILE A 186 -9.13 -3.27 -11.62
N ASP A 187 -9.55 -2.70 -12.75
CA ASP A 187 -10.35 -1.48 -12.77
C ASP A 187 -11.84 -1.84 -12.72
N LEU A 188 -12.52 -1.39 -11.67
CA LEU A 188 -13.95 -1.54 -11.43
C LEU A 188 -14.68 -0.17 -11.50
N SER A 189 -14.02 0.87 -11.98
CA SER A 189 -14.59 2.22 -12.03
C SER A 189 -15.57 2.44 -13.20
N GLY A 190 -15.50 1.61 -14.23
CA GLY A 190 -16.29 1.72 -15.46
C GLY A 190 -17.56 0.84 -15.52
N GLY A 191 -17.91 0.14 -14.43
CA GLY A 191 -19.05 -0.79 -14.37
C GLY A 191 -18.70 -2.24 -14.73
N GLU A 192 -17.95 -2.47 -15.81
CA GLU A 192 -17.43 -3.80 -16.15
C GLU A 192 -15.98 -3.94 -15.68
N PRO A 193 -15.62 -5.09 -15.06
CA PRO A 193 -14.25 -5.33 -14.63
C PRO A 193 -13.26 -5.33 -15.79
N THR A 194 -12.20 -4.54 -15.67
CA THR A 194 -11.12 -4.48 -16.67
C THR A 194 -9.78 -4.84 -16.00
N VAL A 195 -9.11 -5.86 -16.52
CA VAL A 195 -7.79 -6.26 -16.03
C VAL A 195 -6.73 -5.31 -16.56
N VAL A 196 -6.14 -4.50 -15.68
CA VAL A 196 -5.09 -3.54 -16.03
C VAL A 196 -3.71 -4.20 -16.01
N ARG A 197 -3.49 -5.10 -15.06
CA ARG A 197 -2.25 -5.87 -14.93
C ARG A 197 -2.53 -7.21 -14.27
N VAL A 198 -2.05 -8.28 -14.87
CA VAL A 198 -1.99 -9.59 -14.24
C VAL A 198 -0.77 -9.64 -13.33
N GLY A 199 -0.95 -10.02 -12.08
CA GLY A 199 0.07 -10.20 -11.06
C GLY A 199 -0.16 -11.49 -10.28
N LYS A 200 0.10 -11.46 -8.97
CA LYS A 200 -0.01 -12.65 -8.10
C LYS A 200 -1.46 -13.13 -7.88
N GLY A 201 -2.44 -12.23 -7.93
CA GLY A 201 -3.86 -12.58 -7.76
C GLY A 201 -4.44 -13.31 -8.98
N SER A 202 -5.17 -14.42 -8.75
CA SER A 202 -5.89 -15.15 -9.81
C SER A 202 -7.03 -14.33 -10.39
N LEU A 203 -7.34 -14.51 -11.68
CA LEU A 203 -8.50 -13.89 -12.31
C LEU A 203 -9.82 -14.62 -12.06
N ASP A 204 -9.80 -15.78 -11.37
CA ASP A 204 -11.00 -16.57 -11.06
C ASP A 204 -11.99 -15.86 -10.11
N ILE A 205 -11.61 -14.70 -9.62
CA ILE A 205 -12.47 -13.84 -8.80
C ILE A 205 -13.51 -13.05 -9.60
N LEU A 206 -13.31 -12.93 -10.91
CA LEU A 206 -14.19 -12.18 -11.84
C LEU A 206 -15.36 -13.06 -12.42
#